data_693716065410111ad4f69d44948f9f04
#
_entry.id   693716065410111ad4f69d44948f9f04
#
_cell.length_a   1.000
_cell.length_b   1.000
_cell.length_c   1.000
_cell.angle_alpha   90.00
_cell.angle_beta   90.00
_cell.angle_gamma   90.00
#
_symmetry.space_group_name_H-M   'P 1'
#
loop_
_entity.id
_entity.type
_entity.pdbx_description
1 polymer ?
#
loop_
_entity_poly.entity_id
_entity_poly.type
_entity_poly.pdbx_seq_one_letter_code
_entity_poly.pdbx_strand_id
1 'polypeptide(L)'
;GSARSWAAAPGTGAEPFLVQSAAEAIDVFDFEAIAQARLPPAHWGYLATGVDGDATLQANRSALAQYALRMRRMVDVRDVDLSVDLLGTRWETPIVLSPLGSQRAFDAEGELATARAARSRKHLQLLSTMSSTAVEEVNAARGEPVWYQLYPTDQWEVTKALVARARAAQCPALVLTVDLVGGANRVALKRWRRTDTRDCKTCHQDDPV
;
A
#
# COMPACT_ATOMS: atom_id res chain seq x y z
N GLY A 1 3.06 25.05 24.10
CA GLY A 1 4.10 24.77 23.14
C GLY A 1 3.44 24.51 21.80
N SER A 2 3.66 25.38 20.81
CA SER A 2 3.09 25.30 19.48
C SER A 2 3.57 24.02 18.79
N ALA A 3 2.66 23.15 18.41
CA ALA A 3 2.92 22.06 17.49
C ALA A 3 3.39 22.67 16.17
N ARG A 4 4.66 22.50 15.85
CA ARG A 4 5.18 22.81 14.52
C ARG A 4 4.50 21.83 13.55
N SER A 5 3.68 22.37 12.66
CA SER A 5 3.16 21.61 11.53
C SER A 5 4.36 21.09 10.71
N TRP A 6 4.37 19.81 10.43
CA TRP A 6 5.20 19.21 9.37
C TRP A 6 4.57 19.48 7.99
N ALA A 7 4.05 20.70 7.79
CA ALA A 7 3.98 21.21 6.44
C ALA A 7 5.44 21.31 5.97
N ALA A 8 5.72 20.80 4.79
CA ALA A 8 7.01 20.94 4.15
C ALA A 8 7.58 22.32 4.47
N ALA A 9 8.82 22.38 4.93
CA ALA A 9 9.50 23.66 5.14
C ALA A 9 9.29 24.49 3.87
N PRO A 10 8.93 25.80 3.96
CA PRO A 10 8.81 26.64 2.79
C PRO A 10 10.13 26.54 2.03
N GLY A 11 10.08 25.97 0.84
CA GLY A 11 11.26 25.64 0.05
C GLY A 11 12.10 26.86 -0.19
N THR A 12 13.35 26.79 0.10
CA THR A 12 14.37 27.39 -0.74
C THR A 12 14.06 26.95 -2.15
N GLY A 13 13.79 27.85 -3.08
CA GLY A 13 13.27 27.57 -4.45
C GLY A 13 14.11 26.62 -5.32
N ALA A 14 14.58 25.52 -4.73
CA ALA A 14 15.18 24.39 -5.39
C ALA A 14 14.06 23.48 -5.89
N GLU A 15 14.08 23.12 -7.16
CA GLU A 15 13.26 22.05 -7.72
C GLU A 15 13.34 20.81 -6.83
N PRO A 16 12.22 20.14 -6.56
CA PRO A 16 12.25 18.93 -5.74
C PRO A 16 13.21 17.93 -6.38
N PHE A 17 14.14 17.40 -5.60
CA PHE A 17 15.05 16.35 -6.05
C PHE A 17 14.23 15.12 -6.40
N LEU A 18 14.22 14.76 -7.68
CA LEU A 18 13.55 13.58 -8.17
C LEU A 18 14.57 12.45 -8.30
N VAL A 19 14.48 11.44 -7.45
CA VAL A 19 15.31 10.25 -7.56
C VAL A 19 15.08 9.57 -8.92
N GLN A 20 16.14 9.15 -9.59
CA GLN A 20 16.06 8.50 -10.90
C GLN A 20 15.94 6.98 -10.77
N SER A 21 16.34 6.44 -9.64
CA SER A 21 16.27 5.01 -9.34
C SER A 21 15.94 4.77 -7.88
N ALA A 22 15.43 3.58 -7.56
CA ALA A 22 15.17 3.19 -6.18
C ALA A 22 16.45 3.17 -5.31
N ALA A 23 17.62 3.02 -5.92
CA ALA A 23 18.90 3.00 -5.22
C ALA A 23 19.33 4.39 -4.72
N GLU A 24 18.79 5.46 -5.30
CA GLU A 24 19.06 6.84 -4.89
C GLU A 24 18.15 7.30 -3.76
N ALA A 25 17.03 6.61 -3.53
CA ALA A 25 16.09 6.97 -2.49
C ALA A 25 16.71 6.74 -1.10
N ILE A 26 16.63 7.74 -0.24
CA ILE A 26 17.07 7.69 1.14
C ILE A 26 15.97 7.09 2.01
N ASP A 27 14.72 7.47 1.73
CA ASP A 27 13.55 6.92 2.40
C ASP A 27 12.36 6.77 1.42
N VAL A 28 11.23 6.27 1.93
CA VAL A 28 10.03 6.04 1.11
C VAL A 28 9.35 7.33 0.65
N PHE A 29 9.63 8.46 1.28
CA PHE A 29 9.02 9.75 0.92
C PHE A 29 9.65 10.36 -0.32
N ASP A 30 10.86 9.95 -0.68
CA ASP A 30 11.52 10.39 -1.91
C ASP A 30 10.74 9.97 -3.17
N PHE A 31 9.92 8.92 -3.06
CA PHE A 31 9.04 8.49 -4.15
C PHE A 31 7.78 9.36 -4.30
N GLU A 32 7.43 10.17 -3.31
CA GLU A 32 6.21 10.98 -3.33
C GLU A 32 6.21 12.00 -4.49
N ALA A 33 7.32 12.74 -4.65
CA ALA A 33 7.47 13.72 -5.71
C ALA A 33 7.43 13.09 -7.11
N ILE A 34 8.02 11.90 -7.27
CA ILE A 34 7.98 11.16 -8.54
C ILE A 34 6.56 10.68 -8.83
N ALA A 35 5.88 10.12 -7.84
CA ALA A 35 4.50 9.67 -7.99
C ALA A 35 3.60 10.83 -8.39
N GLN A 36 3.75 11.99 -7.76
CA GLN A 36 3.00 13.19 -8.11
C GLN A 36 3.25 13.65 -9.55
N ALA A 37 4.49 13.61 -10.01
CA ALA A 37 4.87 14.02 -11.34
C ALA A 37 4.38 13.06 -12.45
N ARG A 38 4.29 11.77 -12.14
CA ARG A 38 3.95 10.71 -13.11
C ARG A 38 2.48 10.35 -13.12
N LEU A 39 1.85 10.40 -11.96
CA LEU A 39 0.46 9.98 -11.82
C LEU A 39 -0.49 11.07 -12.35
N PRO A 40 -1.59 10.62 -12.91
CA PRO A 40 -2.67 11.49 -13.28
C PRO A 40 -3.29 12.19 -12.04
N PRO A 41 -3.83 13.42 -12.20
CA PRO A 41 -4.33 14.20 -11.06
C PRO A 41 -5.31 13.46 -10.16
N ALA A 42 -6.29 12.74 -10.74
CA ALA A 42 -7.25 11.98 -9.94
C ALA A 42 -6.61 10.78 -9.22
N HIS A 43 -5.66 10.09 -9.84
CA HIS A 43 -4.95 8.97 -9.21
C HIS A 43 -4.03 9.47 -8.10
N TRP A 44 -3.28 10.53 -8.36
CA TRP A 44 -2.49 11.20 -7.33
C TRP A 44 -3.37 11.65 -6.15
N GLY A 45 -4.47 12.34 -6.45
CA GLY A 45 -5.41 12.78 -5.42
C GLY A 45 -6.00 11.63 -4.60
N TYR A 46 -6.18 10.45 -5.21
CA TYR A 46 -6.62 9.26 -4.48
C TYR A 46 -5.56 8.78 -3.47
N LEU A 47 -4.29 8.74 -3.86
CA LEU A 47 -3.20 8.30 -3.00
C LEU A 47 -2.86 9.32 -1.91
N ALA A 48 -2.78 10.60 -2.28
CA ALA A 48 -2.20 11.63 -1.43
C ALA A 48 -3.19 12.25 -0.43
N THR A 49 -4.49 11.94 -0.54
CA THR A 49 -5.52 12.59 0.29
C THR A 49 -6.41 11.61 1.03
N GLY A 50 -6.87 12.02 2.20
CA GLY A 50 -7.83 11.31 3.03
C GLY A 50 -9.27 11.79 2.83
N VAL A 51 -10.02 11.82 3.93
CA VAL A 51 -11.40 12.28 3.99
C VAL A 51 -11.48 13.67 4.62
N ASP A 52 -12.52 14.42 4.27
CA ASP A 52 -12.80 15.79 4.76
C ASP A 52 -11.56 16.70 4.66
N GLY A 53 -11.03 17.18 5.77
CA GLY A 53 -9.86 18.04 5.87
C GLY A 53 -8.55 17.31 6.13
N ASP A 54 -8.45 16.00 5.85
CA ASP A 54 -7.25 15.17 5.99
C ASP A 54 -6.72 15.02 7.45
N ALA A 55 -7.53 15.34 8.46
CA ALA A 55 -7.08 15.31 9.85
C ALA A 55 -6.57 13.93 10.29
N THR A 56 -7.29 12.86 9.93
CA THR A 56 -6.87 11.49 10.24
C THR A 56 -5.62 11.08 9.46
N LEU A 57 -5.52 11.47 8.19
CA LEU A 57 -4.32 11.23 7.37
C LEU A 57 -3.08 11.86 8.02
N GLN A 58 -3.20 13.10 8.48
CA GLN A 58 -2.13 13.80 9.18
C GLN A 58 -1.82 13.16 10.53
N ALA A 59 -2.85 12.77 11.29
CA ALA A 59 -2.69 12.10 12.58
C ALA A 59 -1.98 10.75 12.45
N ASN A 60 -2.28 9.96 11.43
CA ASN A 60 -1.61 8.67 11.16
C ASN A 60 -0.08 8.83 11.03
N ARG A 61 0.37 9.94 10.48
CA ARG A 61 1.82 10.25 10.35
C ARG A 61 2.38 10.85 11.63
N SER A 62 1.73 11.86 12.19
CA SER A 62 2.24 12.59 13.36
C SER A 62 2.21 11.77 14.64
N ALA A 63 1.30 10.83 14.78
CA ALA A 63 1.22 9.95 15.94
C ALA A 63 2.49 9.10 16.12
N LEU A 64 3.12 8.65 15.03
CA LEU A 64 4.37 7.89 15.11
C LEU A 64 5.51 8.69 15.72
N ALA A 65 5.53 10.03 15.55
CA ALA A 65 6.53 10.91 16.17
C ALA A 65 6.41 11.02 17.69
N GLN A 66 5.31 10.52 18.29
CA GLN A 66 5.12 10.48 19.73
C GLN A 66 5.84 9.28 20.39
N TYR A 67 6.29 8.33 19.60
CA TYR A 67 7.04 7.18 20.07
C TYR A 67 8.55 7.40 19.90
N ALA A 68 9.31 7.03 20.91
CA ALA A 68 10.77 7.10 20.87
C ALA A 68 11.37 5.72 21.17
N LEU A 69 12.43 5.38 20.45
CA LEU A 69 13.17 4.16 20.70
C LEU A 69 14.13 4.39 21.89
N ARG A 70 13.95 3.59 22.95
CA ARG A 70 14.91 3.57 24.06
C ARG A 70 16.10 2.71 23.67
N MET A 71 17.17 3.37 23.29
CA MET A 71 18.41 2.69 22.92
C MET A 71 19.00 1.91 24.09
N ARG A 72 19.41 0.67 23.86
CA ARG A 72 20.24 -0.12 24.76
C ARG A 72 21.70 0.09 24.37
N ARG A 73 22.54 0.40 25.34
CA ARG A 73 23.99 0.59 25.14
C ARG A 73 24.73 -0.67 25.58
N MET A 74 25.92 -0.89 25.02
CA MET A 74 26.82 -2.01 25.36
C MET A 74 26.17 -3.39 25.14
N VAL A 75 25.32 -3.51 24.12
CA VAL A 75 24.75 -4.77 23.63
C VAL A 75 25.46 -5.16 22.35
N ASP A 76 25.81 -6.45 22.23
CA ASP A 76 26.37 -6.98 20.99
C ASP A 76 25.27 -6.98 19.91
N VAL A 77 25.52 -6.31 18.79
CA VAL A 77 24.61 -6.16 17.66
C VAL A 77 25.20 -6.70 16.36
N ARG A 78 26.20 -7.57 16.44
CA ARG A 78 26.82 -8.18 15.25
C ARG A 78 25.85 -9.09 14.51
N ASP A 79 25.02 -9.82 15.27
CA ASP A 79 24.02 -10.75 14.74
C ASP A 79 22.64 -10.34 15.23
N VAL A 80 21.88 -9.63 14.37
CA VAL A 80 20.53 -9.18 14.69
C VAL A 80 19.51 -10.09 13.99
N ASP A 81 18.75 -10.85 14.76
CA ASP A 81 17.62 -11.63 14.26
C ASP A 81 16.36 -10.75 14.23
N LEU A 82 15.86 -10.47 13.03
CA LEU A 82 14.61 -9.74 12.78
C LEU A 82 13.44 -10.68 12.47
N SER A 83 13.63 -11.98 12.54
CA SER A 83 12.61 -12.96 12.19
C SER A 83 11.43 -12.94 13.16
N VAL A 84 10.25 -13.24 12.64
CA VAL A 84 9.00 -13.32 13.40
C VAL A 84 8.22 -14.57 13.01
N ASP A 85 7.53 -15.16 13.97
CA ASP A 85 6.60 -16.26 13.72
C ASP A 85 5.16 -15.71 13.66
N LEU A 86 4.52 -15.86 12.51
CA LEU A 86 3.14 -15.44 12.28
C LEU A 86 2.32 -16.62 11.76
N LEU A 87 1.28 -17.00 12.48
CA LEU A 87 0.35 -18.09 12.13
C LEU A 87 1.07 -19.38 11.68
N GLY A 88 2.13 -19.74 12.42
CA GLY A 88 2.90 -20.98 12.16
C GLY A 88 3.91 -20.89 11.02
N THR A 89 4.10 -19.72 10.43
CA THR A 89 5.14 -19.47 9.41
C THR A 89 6.18 -18.50 9.95
N ARG A 90 7.46 -18.89 9.85
CA ARG A 90 8.58 -18.02 10.21
C ARG A 90 8.95 -17.13 9.05
N TRP A 91 8.96 -15.83 9.30
CA TRP A 91 9.37 -14.78 8.35
C TRP A 91 10.72 -14.21 8.76
N GLU A 92 11.59 -13.93 7.80
CA GLU A 92 12.93 -13.37 8.06
C GLU A 92 12.90 -11.93 8.56
N THR A 93 11.76 -11.26 8.45
CA THR A 93 11.59 -9.84 8.75
C THR A 93 10.16 -9.56 9.22
N PRO A 94 9.94 -8.62 10.14
CA PRO A 94 8.61 -8.21 10.57
C PRO A 94 7.89 -7.30 9.55
N ILE A 95 8.52 -7.00 8.40
CA ILE A 95 7.94 -6.13 7.39
C ILE A 95 6.93 -6.91 6.56
N VAL A 96 5.73 -6.36 6.47
CA VAL A 96 4.60 -6.92 5.75
C VAL A 96 4.13 -5.91 4.70
N LEU A 97 3.91 -6.38 3.47
CA LEU A 97 3.30 -5.56 2.43
C LEU A 97 1.79 -5.63 2.56
N SER A 98 1.19 -4.52 2.99
CA SER A 98 -0.25 -4.39 3.22
C SER A 98 -1.06 -4.57 1.94
N PRO A 99 -2.34 -5.00 2.04
CA PRO A 99 -3.19 -5.15 0.87
C PRO A 99 -3.56 -3.78 0.30
N LEU A 100 -3.06 -3.48 -0.88
CA LEU A 100 -3.41 -2.30 -1.66
C LEU A 100 -4.17 -2.74 -2.91
N GLY A 101 -5.36 -2.20 -3.11
CA GLY A 101 -6.18 -2.51 -4.28
C GLY A 101 -5.79 -1.71 -5.51
N SER A 102 -6.19 -2.21 -6.68
CA SER A 102 -6.12 -1.49 -7.97
C SER A 102 -4.73 -0.93 -8.29
N GLN A 103 -3.68 -1.69 -8.06
CA GLN A 103 -2.31 -1.19 -8.21
C GLN A 103 -1.98 -0.80 -9.66
N ARG A 104 -2.65 -1.41 -10.66
CA ARG A 104 -2.50 -1.00 -12.07
C ARG A 104 -3.01 0.41 -12.37
N ALA A 105 -3.80 0.99 -11.49
CA ALA A 105 -4.16 2.40 -11.59
C ALA A 105 -2.96 3.34 -11.35
N PHE A 106 -1.90 2.83 -10.74
CA PHE A 106 -0.71 3.61 -10.35
C PHE A 106 0.55 3.20 -11.12
N ASP A 107 0.66 1.93 -11.47
CA ASP A 107 1.76 1.39 -12.27
C ASP A 107 1.27 0.23 -13.14
N ALA A 108 1.71 0.15 -14.39
CA ALA A 108 1.25 -0.87 -15.33
C ALA A 108 1.54 -2.31 -14.89
N GLU A 109 2.61 -2.53 -14.13
CA GLU A 109 2.95 -3.85 -13.59
C GLU A 109 2.15 -4.22 -12.33
N GLY A 110 1.60 -3.21 -11.63
CA GLY A 110 0.70 -3.38 -10.49
C GLY A 110 1.19 -4.38 -9.45
N GLU A 111 0.32 -5.29 -9.06
CA GLU A 111 0.60 -6.30 -8.03
C GLU A 111 1.74 -7.26 -8.40
N LEU A 112 2.08 -7.41 -9.69
CA LEU A 112 3.20 -8.25 -10.10
C LEU A 112 4.55 -7.64 -9.70
N ALA A 113 4.69 -6.31 -9.79
CA ALA A 113 5.88 -5.62 -9.31
C ALA A 113 6.03 -5.78 -7.80
N THR A 114 4.93 -5.60 -7.05
CA THR A 114 4.90 -5.81 -5.60
C THR A 114 5.26 -7.26 -5.23
N ALA A 115 4.74 -8.23 -5.96
CA ALA A 115 5.03 -9.66 -5.76
C ALA A 115 6.52 -9.99 -5.96
N ARG A 116 7.13 -9.47 -7.02
CA ARG A 116 8.58 -9.64 -7.25
C ARG A 116 9.42 -8.98 -6.15
N ALA A 117 9.02 -7.79 -5.68
CA ALA A 117 9.68 -7.11 -4.57
C ALA A 117 9.56 -7.92 -3.27
N ALA A 118 8.37 -8.43 -2.95
CA ALA A 118 8.13 -9.29 -1.80
C ALA A 118 9.03 -10.55 -1.86
N ARG A 119 9.10 -11.20 -3.02
CA ARG A 119 9.96 -12.37 -3.25
C ARG A 119 11.43 -12.05 -3.00
N SER A 120 11.93 -10.93 -3.55
CA SER A 120 13.35 -10.59 -3.48
C SER A 120 13.85 -10.31 -2.06
N ARG A 121 12.95 -9.92 -1.16
CA ARG A 121 13.23 -9.59 0.24
C ARG A 121 12.58 -10.56 1.23
N LYS A 122 11.93 -11.61 0.74
CA LYS A 122 11.20 -12.62 1.54
C LYS A 122 10.19 -12.00 2.51
N HIS A 123 9.54 -10.91 2.08
CA HIS A 123 8.49 -10.27 2.85
C HIS A 123 7.15 -10.98 2.67
N LEU A 124 6.36 -11.01 3.74
CA LEU A 124 4.95 -11.37 3.64
C LEU A 124 4.22 -10.33 2.79
N GLN A 125 3.43 -10.80 1.82
CA GLN A 125 2.53 -9.97 1.03
C GLN A 125 1.09 -10.37 1.28
N LEU A 126 0.23 -9.38 1.54
CA LEU A 126 -1.21 -9.54 1.54
C LEU A 126 -1.77 -9.04 0.20
N LEU A 127 -2.57 -9.85 -0.47
CA LEU A 127 -3.25 -9.46 -1.70
C LEU A 127 -4.66 -8.97 -1.38
N SER A 128 -5.03 -7.82 -1.91
CA SER A 128 -6.38 -7.26 -1.73
C SER A 128 -7.43 -8.00 -2.57
N THR A 129 -8.65 -8.12 -2.06
CA THR A 129 -9.82 -8.48 -2.88
C THR A 129 -9.99 -7.56 -4.09
N MET A 130 -9.62 -6.28 -3.93
CA MET A 130 -9.69 -5.26 -4.98
C MET A 130 -8.42 -5.22 -5.86
N SER A 131 -7.71 -6.33 -5.93
CA SER A 131 -6.52 -6.46 -6.79
C SER A 131 -6.90 -6.33 -8.27
N SER A 132 -6.05 -5.68 -9.04
CA SER A 132 -6.15 -5.61 -10.52
C SER A 132 -5.48 -6.81 -11.22
N THR A 133 -4.93 -7.75 -10.45
CA THR A 133 -4.25 -8.94 -10.96
C THR A 133 -4.77 -10.18 -10.23
N ALA A 134 -4.97 -11.26 -10.96
CA ALA A 134 -5.47 -12.51 -10.39
C ALA A 134 -4.51 -13.08 -9.33
N VAL A 135 -5.05 -13.69 -8.27
CA VAL A 135 -4.24 -14.25 -7.17
C VAL A 135 -3.26 -15.31 -7.64
N GLU A 136 -3.64 -16.07 -8.66
CA GLU A 136 -2.82 -17.12 -9.27
C GLU A 136 -1.56 -16.53 -9.94
N GLU A 137 -1.73 -15.41 -10.66
CA GLU A 137 -0.62 -14.70 -11.32
C GLU A 137 0.31 -14.04 -10.30
N VAL A 138 -0.28 -13.46 -9.24
CA VAL A 138 0.50 -12.86 -8.15
C VAL A 138 1.32 -13.94 -7.41
N ASN A 139 0.72 -15.10 -7.11
CA ASN A 139 1.42 -16.24 -6.51
C ASN A 139 2.56 -16.73 -7.39
N ALA A 140 2.33 -16.84 -8.71
CA ALA A 140 3.37 -17.24 -9.66
C ALA A 140 4.53 -16.24 -9.70
N ALA A 141 4.25 -14.93 -9.70
CA ALA A 141 5.28 -13.89 -9.70
C ALA A 141 6.06 -13.86 -8.38
N ARG A 142 5.37 -14.08 -7.26
CA ARG A 142 5.99 -14.14 -5.94
C ARG A 142 6.77 -15.42 -5.70
N GLY A 143 6.35 -16.52 -6.32
CA GLY A 143 6.92 -17.85 -6.15
C GLY A 143 6.39 -18.62 -4.93
N GLU A 144 5.51 -18.03 -4.16
CA GLU A 144 4.82 -18.60 -2.98
C GLU A 144 3.44 -17.97 -2.83
N PRO A 145 2.45 -18.67 -2.21
CA PRO A 145 1.14 -18.10 -1.97
C PRO A 145 1.18 -16.85 -1.08
N VAL A 146 0.38 -15.86 -1.45
CA VAL A 146 0.12 -14.66 -0.63
C VAL A 146 -0.91 -14.95 0.45
N TRP A 147 -1.01 -14.09 1.49
CA TRP A 147 -2.21 -14.02 2.30
C TRP A 147 -3.27 -13.22 1.54
N TYR A 148 -4.51 -13.65 1.62
CA TYR A 148 -5.60 -13.03 0.87
C TYR A 148 -6.46 -12.17 1.79
N GLN A 149 -6.52 -10.86 1.52
CA GLN A 149 -7.42 -9.96 2.24
C GLN A 149 -8.81 -10.00 1.60
N LEU A 150 -9.84 -10.21 2.41
CA LEU A 150 -11.22 -10.37 2.00
C LEU A 150 -12.08 -9.17 2.44
N TYR A 151 -12.73 -8.54 1.47
CA TYR A 151 -13.94 -7.77 1.69
C TYR A 151 -15.14 -8.67 1.43
N PRO A 152 -15.96 -8.99 2.43
CA PRO A 152 -17.21 -9.68 2.16
C PRO A 152 -18.15 -8.74 1.39
N THR A 153 -18.88 -9.32 0.44
CA THR A 153 -19.90 -8.58 -0.33
C THR A 153 -21.28 -8.84 0.28
N ASP A 154 -22.27 -8.03 -0.10
CA ASP A 154 -23.69 -8.25 0.20
C ASP A 154 -24.27 -9.50 -0.50
N GLN A 155 -23.55 -10.02 -1.52
CA GLN A 155 -23.88 -11.25 -2.21
C GLN A 155 -23.07 -12.42 -1.63
N TRP A 156 -23.71 -13.23 -0.80
CA TRP A 156 -23.04 -14.33 -0.10
C TRP A 156 -22.35 -15.33 -1.05
N GLU A 157 -22.94 -15.61 -2.22
CA GLU A 157 -22.36 -16.52 -3.20
C GLU A 157 -21.03 -15.99 -3.78
N VAL A 158 -20.92 -14.67 -3.99
CA VAL A 158 -19.67 -14.02 -4.42
C VAL A 158 -18.61 -14.15 -3.32
N THR A 159 -18.97 -13.87 -2.09
CA THR A 159 -18.05 -14.03 -0.95
C THR A 159 -17.55 -15.48 -0.84
N LYS A 160 -18.42 -16.47 -0.99
CA LYS A 160 -18.03 -17.89 -0.99
C LYS A 160 -17.08 -18.23 -2.15
N ALA A 161 -17.35 -17.69 -3.34
CA ALA A 161 -16.51 -17.91 -4.51
C ALA A 161 -15.11 -17.35 -4.31
N LEU A 162 -14.98 -16.14 -3.74
CA LEU A 162 -13.70 -15.53 -3.42
C LEU A 162 -12.89 -16.37 -2.41
N VAL A 163 -13.55 -16.85 -1.36
CA VAL A 163 -12.92 -17.75 -0.37
C VAL A 163 -12.47 -19.05 -1.01
N ALA A 164 -13.31 -19.64 -1.85
CA ALA A 164 -13.00 -20.88 -2.56
C ALA A 164 -11.80 -20.68 -3.51
N ARG A 165 -11.73 -19.55 -4.21
CA ARG A 165 -10.61 -19.19 -5.10
C ARG A 165 -9.31 -19.02 -4.31
N ALA A 166 -9.32 -18.26 -3.21
CA ALA A 166 -8.16 -18.09 -2.34
C ALA A 166 -7.66 -19.44 -1.81
N ARG A 167 -8.57 -20.34 -1.42
CA ARG A 167 -8.26 -21.72 -0.99
C ARG A 167 -7.64 -22.53 -2.12
N ALA A 168 -8.20 -22.48 -3.33
CA ALA A 168 -7.67 -23.17 -4.50
C ALA A 168 -6.28 -22.66 -4.89
N ALA A 169 -6.02 -21.36 -4.73
CA ALA A 169 -4.72 -20.73 -4.89
C ALA A 169 -3.76 -20.99 -3.71
N GLN A 170 -4.14 -21.83 -2.77
CA GLN A 170 -3.34 -22.23 -1.60
C GLN A 170 -2.93 -21.07 -0.68
N CYS A 171 -3.69 -19.98 -0.65
CA CYS A 171 -3.43 -18.88 0.28
C CYS A 171 -3.53 -19.40 1.73
N PRO A 172 -2.46 -19.28 2.53
CA PRO A 172 -2.42 -19.93 3.85
C PRO A 172 -3.26 -19.19 4.90
N ALA A 173 -3.63 -17.93 4.64
CA ALA A 173 -4.46 -17.14 5.54
C ALA A 173 -5.43 -16.25 4.76
N LEU A 174 -6.61 -16.05 5.35
CA LEU A 174 -7.58 -15.02 4.98
C LEU A 174 -7.53 -13.90 6.04
N VAL A 175 -7.46 -12.66 5.56
CA VAL A 175 -7.46 -11.46 6.40
C VAL A 175 -8.77 -10.72 6.16
N LEU A 176 -9.73 -10.93 7.04
CA LEU A 176 -11.06 -10.32 6.91
C LEU A 176 -11.02 -8.85 7.34
N THR A 177 -11.42 -7.95 6.46
CA THR A 177 -11.63 -6.54 6.80
C THR A 177 -13.04 -6.33 7.35
N VAL A 178 -13.13 -5.78 8.57
CA VAL A 178 -14.39 -5.65 9.33
C VAL A 178 -14.76 -4.21 9.66
N ASP A 179 -13.94 -3.25 9.25
CA ASP A 179 -14.05 -1.82 9.60
C ASP A 179 -14.44 -0.93 8.40
N LEU A 180 -14.86 -1.52 7.29
CA LEU A 180 -15.29 -0.76 6.12
C LEU A 180 -16.68 -0.14 6.40
N VAL A 181 -16.69 1.14 6.69
CA VAL A 181 -17.91 1.94 6.82
C VAL A 181 -18.32 2.54 5.48
N GLY A 182 -19.63 2.80 5.31
CA GLY A 182 -20.15 3.38 4.07
C GLY A 182 -19.58 4.76 3.77
N GLY A 183 -19.39 5.06 2.51
CA GLY A 183 -19.05 6.32 1.86
C GLY A 183 -18.11 7.30 2.56
N ALA A 184 -17.00 7.62 1.94
CA ALA A 184 -16.06 8.62 2.42
C ALA A 184 -16.23 9.96 1.68
N ASN A 185 -16.28 11.08 2.40
CA ASN A 185 -16.27 12.39 1.79
C ASN A 185 -14.85 12.84 1.43
N ARG A 186 -14.36 12.41 0.28
CA ARG A 186 -13.01 12.72 -0.22
C ARG A 186 -12.98 14.06 -0.95
N VAL A 187 -13.00 15.16 -0.19
CA VAL A 187 -13.10 16.55 -0.72
C VAL A 187 -11.93 16.86 -1.65
N ALA A 188 -10.71 16.58 -1.24
CA ALA A 188 -9.52 16.85 -2.04
C ALA A 188 -9.53 16.03 -3.35
N LEU A 189 -9.86 14.75 -3.30
CA LEU A 189 -10.00 13.91 -4.49
C LEU A 189 -11.05 14.47 -5.47
N LYS A 190 -12.19 14.97 -4.97
CA LYS A 190 -13.19 15.61 -5.81
C LYS A 190 -12.66 16.85 -6.55
N ARG A 191 -11.75 17.59 -5.90
CA ARG A 191 -11.07 18.74 -6.53
C ARG A 191 -10.09 18.29 -7.60
N TRP A 192 -9.24 17.29 -7.32
CA TRP A 192 -8.29 16.73 -8.27
C TRP A 192 -8.97 16.16 -9.52
N ARG A 193 -10.12 15.49 -9.37
CA ARG A 193 -10.92 14.99 -10.49
C ARG A 193 -11.38 16.06 -11.47
N ARG A 194 -11.54 17.30 -11.02
CA ARG A 194 -11.93 18.41 -11.91
C ARG A 194 -10.82 18.83 -12.86
N THR A 195 -9.58 18.53 -12.54
CA THR A 195 -8.39 18.85 -13.35
C THR A 195 -7.92 17.67 -14.19
N ASP A 196 -8.49 16.49 -13.97
CA ASP A 196 -8.15 15.29 -14.73
C ASP A 196 -9.05 15.22 -15.99
N THR A 197 -8.43 15.33 -17.16
CA THR A 197 -9.11 15.32 -18.45
C THR A 197 -9.19 13.93 -19.09
N ARG A 198 -8.67 12.89 -18.40
CA ARG A 198 -8.64 11.52 -18.93
C ARG A 198 -9.90 10.76 -18.56
N ASP A 199 -10.29 9.86 -19.47
CA ASP A 199 -11.33 8.87 -19.17
C ASP A 199 -10.77 7.80 -18.21
N CYS A 200 -11.38 7.65 -17.05
CA CYS A 200 -10.99 6.64 -16.06
C CYS A 200 -11.18 5.18 -16.53
N LYS A 201 -11.86 4.96 -17.65
CA LYS A 201 -12.06 3.61 -18.20
C LYS A 201 -10.75 2.89 -18.56
N THR A 202 -9.70 3.65 -18.88
CA THR A 202 -8.39 3.07 -19.21
C THR A 202 -7.61 2.52 -18.02
N CYS A 203 -8.06 2.77 -16.80
CA CYS A 203 -7.37 2.39 -15.56
C CYS A 203 -7.99 1.19 -14.86
N HIS A 204 -9.16 0.75 -15.28
CA HIS A 204 -9.88 -0.40 -14.74
C HIS A 204 -9.90 -1.53 -15.77
N GLN A 205 -9.91 -2.76 -15.30
CA GLN A 205 -10.15 -3.90 -16.19
C GLN A 205 -11.56 -3.77 -16.78
N ASP A 206 -11.69 -3.97 -18.09
CA ASP A 206 -12.99 -3.95 -18.78
C ASP A 206 -13.86 -5.16 -18.44
N ASP A 207 -13.27 -6.22 -17.85
CA ASP A 207 -13.97 -7.40 -17.39
C ASP A 207 -13.97 -7.48 -15.85
N PRO A 208 -15.15 -7.49 -15.22
CA PRO A 208 -15.26 -7.88 -13.81
C PRO A 208 -14.92 -9.36 -13.68
N VAL A 209 -13.90 -9.66 -12.88
CA VAL A 209 -13.51 -11.03 -12.54
C VAL A 209 -14.54 -11.68 -11.64
#